data_5fa4702b4e0fef8e11fe859a2d1bbf38
#
_entry.id   5fa4702b4e0fef8e11fe859a2d1bbf38
#
_cell.length_a   1.000
_cell.length_b   1.000
_cell.length_c   1.000
_cell.angle_alpha   90.00
_cell.angle_beta   90.00
_cell.angle_gamma   90.00
#
_symmetry.space_group_name_H-M   'P 1'
#
loop_
_entity.id
_entity.type
_entity.pdbx_description
1 polymer ?
#
loop_
_entity_poly.entity_id
_entity_poly.type
_entity_poly.pdbx_seq_one_letter_code
_entity_poly.pdbx_strand_id
1 'polypeptide(L)'
;ANLNFSDNPFNFAPVGIEEPKVSPKAMIIAQNHFGSRWVLVTNVAYNKIGSEFASIDYILTLTRGFNSKWSGFIENQGYMGDYYSDGLFRMGAAYLFNKDMQIDASIGKNIKNTPSLFTGGIGFSWRFTKNYKEVKIEKDNGSKMDKKMKKKGEKDAKKRKDAVEE
;
A
#
# COMPACT_ATOMS: atom_id res chain seq x y z
N ALA A 1 11.08 -12.35 7.93
CA ALA A 1 11.37 -13.19 9.11
C ALA A 1 11.33 -12.30 10.35
N ASN A 2 10.77 -12.82 11.43
CA ASN A 2 10.76 -12.17 12.74
C ASN A 2 11.75 -12.87 13.65
N LEU A 3 12.45 -12.10 14.47
CA LEU A 3 13.32 -12.59 15.53
C LEU A 3 12.71 -12.20 16.87
N ASN A 4 12.40 -13.19 17.71
CA ASN A 4 11.84 -12.97 19.03
C ASN A 4 12.96 -13.09 20.07
N PHE A 5 13.23 -12.02 20.80
CA PHE A 5 14.31 -11.97 21.81
C PHE A 5 13.81 -11.99 23.25
N SER A 6 12.50 -11.88 23.46
CA SER A 6 11.88 -11.88 24.78
C SER A 6 10.53 -12.59 24.74
N ASP A 7 10.05 -12.96 25.94
CA ASP A 7 8.69 -13.47 26.10
C ASP A 7 7.69 -12.42 25.59
N ASN A 8 6.82 -12.85 24.70
CA ASN A 8 5.78 -11.98 24.17
C ASN A 8 4.61 -11.93 25.16
N PRO A 9 4.33 -10.80 25.82
CA PRO A 9 3.22 -10.70 26.78
C PRO A 9 1.83 -10.86 26.10
N PHE A 10 1.77 -10.81 24.76
CA PHE A 10 0.58 -11.07 23.97
C PHE A 10 0.55 -12.47 23.36
N ASN A 11 1.32 -13.39 23.90
CA ASN A 11 1.25 -14.78 23.48
C ASN A 11 -0.03 -15.42 24.03
N PHE A 12 -0.97 -15.72 23.15
CA PHE A 12 -2.24 -16.38 23.48
C PHE A 12 -2.14 -17.91 23.42
N ALA A 13 -0.95 -18.44 23.28
CA ALA A 13 -0.73 -19.88 23.30
C ALA A 13 -1.00 -20.49 24.68
N PRO A 14 -1.41 -21.76 24.75
CA PRO A 14 -1.50 -22.49 26.02
C PRO A 14 -0.18 -22.49 26.79
N VAL A 15 -0.27 -22.54 28.11
CA VAL A 15 0.92 -22.59 28.99
C VAL A 15 1.80 -23.78 28.63
N GLY A 16 3.08 -23.51 28.40
CA GLY A 16 4.06 -24.54 28.06
C GLY A 16 4.40 -24.67 26.56
N ILE A 17 3.76 -23.91 25.70
CA ILE A 17 4.10 -23.85 24.28
C ILE A 17 4.91 -22.58 24.01
N GLU A 18 6.18 -22.73 23.65
CA GLU A 18 7.08 -21.61 23.35
C GLU A 18 6.97 -21.19 21.87
N GLU A 19 6.93 -19.88 21.62
CA GLU A 19 7.05 -19.35 20.27
C GLU A 19 8.44 -19.60 19.67
N PRO A 20 8.54 -19.98 18.38
CA PRO A 20 9.84 -20.13 17.73
C PRO A 20 10.61 -18.81 17.70
N LYS A 21 11.90 -18.86 18.05
CA LYS A 21 12.80 -17.69 18.04
C LYS A 21 12.95 -17.07 16.66
N VAL A 22 12.85 -17.87 15.60
CA VAL A 22 12.91 -17.46 14.21
C VAL A 22 11.67 -17.96 13.50
N SER A 23 10.91 -17.04 12.91
CA SER A 23 9.70 -17.38 12.17
C SER A 23 9.72 -16.80 10.75
N PRO A 24 9.64 -17.63 9.71
CA PRO A 24 9.51 -17.15 8.34
C PRO A 24 8.13 -16.52 8.12
N LYS A 25 8.11 -15.51 7.22
CA LYS A 25 6.90 -14.80 6.81
C LYS A 25 6.94 -14.58 5.30
N ALA A 26 5.84 -14.87 4.62
CA ALA A 26 5.60 -14.50 3.23
C ALA A 26 4.51 -13.43 3.17
N MET A 27 4.66 -12.45 2.28
CA MET A 27 3.69 -11.36 2.14
C MET A 27 3.54 -10.97 0.67
N ILE A 28 2.29 -10.76 0.27
CA ILE A 28 1.91 -10.17 -1.02
C ILE A 28 1.31 -8.80 -0.75
N ILE A 29 1.78 -7.79 -1.50
CA ILE A 29 1.33 -6.41 -1.40
C ILE A 29 0.81 -5.98 -2.77
N ALA A 30 -0.42 -5.47 -2.81
CA ALA A 30 -1.02 -4.89 -3.99
C ALA A 30 -1.45 -3.45 -3.70
N GLN A 31 -1.22 -2.55 -4.66
CA GLN A 31 -1.62 -1.16 -4.57
C GLN A 31 -2.43 -0.76 -5.79
N ASN A 32 -3.62 -0.21 -5.57
CA ASN A 32 -4.52 0.24 -6.60
C ASN A 32 -4.83 1.72 -6.41
N HIS A 33 -4.78 2.49 -7.51
CA HIS A 33 -5.13 3.90 -7.54
C HIS A 33 -6.49 4.08 -8.18
N PHE A 34 -7.42 4.74 -7.48
CA PHE A 34 -8.75 5.07 -7.97
C PHE A 34 -8.86 6.58 -8.15
N GLY A 35 -8.85 7.01 -9.40
CA GLY A 35 -8.78 8.43 -9.73
C GLY A 35 -7.47 9.08 -9.27
N SER A 36 -7.52 10.40 -8.99
CA SER A 36 -6.32 11.16 -8.65
C SER A 36 -6.00 11.23 -7.15
N ARG A 37 -6.90 10.77 -6.29
CA ARG A 37 -6.79 11.03 -4.84
C ARG A 37 -7.01 9.83 -3.92
N TRP A 38 -7.44 8.69 -4.45
CA TRP A 38 -7.70 7.50 -3.67
C TRP A 38 -6.68 6.41 -3.95
N VAL A 39 -6.19 5.80 -2.89
CA VAL A 39 -5.26 4.67 -2.97
C VAL A 39 -5.74 3.58 -2.03
N LEU A 40 -5.92 2.37 -2.57
CA LEU A 40 -6.17 1.16 -1.79
C LEU A 40 -4.90 0.32 -1.77
N VAL A 41 -4.40 0.03 -0.59
CA VAL A 41 -3.31 -0.92 -0.38
C VAL A 41 -3.88 -2.17 0.28
N THR A 42 -3.59 -3.31 -0.31
CA THR A 42 -3.97 -4.63 0.19
C THR A 42 -2.71 -5.42 0.49
N ASN A 43 -2.56 -5.86 1.72
CA ASN A 43 -1.48 -6.76 2.14
C ASN A 43 -2.10 -8.06 2.61
N VAL A 44 -1.56 -9.19 2.18
CA VAL A 44 -1.90 -10.51 2.71
C VAL A 44 -0.60 -11.20 3.07
N ALA A 45 -0.50 -11.68 4.29
CA ALA A 45 0.69 -12.31 4.81
C ALA A 45 0.38 -13.66 5.43
N TYR A 46 1.28 -14.61 5.25
CA TYR A 46 1.32 -15.86 5.99
C TYR A 46 2.53 -15.81 6.93
N ASN A 47 2.24 -15.76 8.21
CA ASN A 47 3.24 -15.60 9.26
C ASN A 47 3.56 -16.94 9.93
N LYS A 48 4.75 -17.01 10.55
CA LYS A 48 5.20 -18.13 11.37
C LYS A 48 5.05 -19.49 10.66
N ILE A 49 5.40 -19.51 9.36
CA ILE A 49 5.25 -20.66 8.48
C ILE A 49 5.95 -21.88 9.07
N GLY A 50 5.24 -23.02 9.13
CA GLY A 50 5.78 -24.27 9.64
C GLY A 50 5.78 -24.40 11.16
N SER A 51 5.10 -23.52 11.88
CA SER A 51 4.90 -23.61 13.33
C SER A 51 3.41 -23.73 13.68
N GLU A 52 3.13 -24.18 14.90
CA GLU A 52 1.75 -24.23 15.47
C GLU A 52 1.14 -22.82 15.63
N PHE A 53 1.96 -21.77 15.53
CA PHE A 53 1.53 -20.37 15.60
C PHE A 53 1.31 -19.75 14.22
N ALA A 54 1.22 -20.56 13.18
CA ALA A 54 0.99 -20.06 11.84
C ALA A 54 -0.31 -19.24 11.77
N SER A 55 -0.27 -18.11 11.07
CA SER A 55 -1.42 -17.24 10.92
C SER A 55 -1.48 -16.61 9.53
N ILE A 56 -2.69 -16.31 9.11
CA ILE A 56 -2.95 -15.47 7.94
C ILE A 56 -3.37 -14.10 8.44
N ASP A 57 -2.66 -13.08 7.98
CA ASP A 57 -2.96 -11.69 8.27
C ASP A 57 -3.31 -10.96 6.98
N TYR A 58 -4.28 -10.07 7.06
CA TYR A 58 -4.51 -9.12 5.99
C TYR A 58 -4.57 -7.70 6.52
N ILE A 59 -4.21 -6.73 5.68
CA ILE A 59 -4.34 -5.31 5.96
C ILE A 59 -4.92 -4.65 4.70
N LEU A 60 -6.05 -3.99 4.86
CA LEU A 60 -6.69 -3.19 3.83
C LEU A 60 -6.64 -1.73 4.26
N THR A 61 -5.87 -0.92 3.57
CA THR A 61 -5.73 0.51 3.87
C THR A 61 -6.27 1.34 2.72
N LEU A 62 -7.32 2.09 2.96
CA LEU A 62 -7.86 3.06 2.02
C LEU A 62 -7.42 4.46 2.42
N THR A 63 -6.63 5.10 1.58
CA THR A 63 -6.11 6.46 1.78
C THR A 63 -6.76 7.43 0.81
N ARG A 64 -7.07 8.62 1.30
CA ARG A 64 -7.55 9.76 0.50
C ARG A 64 -6.70 10.99 0.70
N GLY A 65 -6.19 11.56 -0.39
CA GLY A 65 -5.59 12.89 -0.38
C GLY A 65 -6.67 13.97 -0.42
N PHE A 66 -6.74 14.82 0.59
CA PHE A 66 -7.69 15.96 0.64
C PHE A 66 -7.13 17.14 -0.15
N ASN A 67 -5.84 17.40 0.03
CA ASN A 67 -5.09 18.44 -0.68
C ASN A 67 -3.61 18.04 -0.79
N SER A 68 -2.73 18.96 -1.20
CA SER A 68 -1.28 18.70 -1.37
C SER A 68 -0.54 18.41 -0.04
N LYS A 69 -1.14 18.72 1.11
CA LYS A 69 -0.51 18.56 2.42
C LYS A 69 -1.22 17.57 3.34
N TRP A 70 -2.54 17.40 3.20
CA TRP A 70 -3.35 16.58 4.08
C TRP A 70 -3.84 15.33 3.38
N SER A 71 -3.70 14.20 4.03
CA SER A 71 -4.33 12.93 3.70
C SER A 71 -4.94 12.28 4.92
N GLY A 72 -5.95 11.46 4.72
CA GLY A 72 -6.53 10.61 5.75
C GLY A 72 -6.59 9.18 5.28
N PHE A 73 -6.64 8.25 6.22
CA PHE A 73 -6.77 6.83 5.92
C PHE A 73 -7.70 6.12 6.88
N ILE A 74 -8.28 5.05 6.40
CA ILE A 74 -8.96 4.03 7.19
C ILE A 74 -8.31 2.70 6.85
N GLU A 75 -8.17 1.86 7.88
CA GLU A 75 -7.50 0.57 7.77
C GLU A 75 -8.30 -0.49 8.51
N ASN A 76 -8.47 -1.63 7.87
CA ASN A 76 -8.95 -2.83 8.50
C ASN A 76 -7.86 -3.88 8.43
N GLN A 77 -7.48 -4.39 9.58
CA GLN A 77 -6.51 -5.46 9.73
C GLN A 77 -7.21 -6.67 10.33
N GLY A 78 -7.01 -7.83 9.74
CA GLY A 78 -7.48 -9.10 10.29
C GLY A 78 -6.30 -10.01 10.57
N TYR A 79 -6.40 -10.72 11.66
CA TYR A 79 -5.47 -11.74 12.09
C TYR A 79 -6.23 -13.06 12.31
N MET A 80 -5.83 -14.13 11.64
CA MET A 80 -6.45 -15.45 11.72
C MET A 80 -5.38 -16.49 12.03
N GLY A 81 -5.41 -16.99 13.25
CA GLY A 81 -4.54 -18.06 13.74
C GLY A 81 -5.31 -19.06 14.59
N ASP A 82 -4.74 -20.21 14.85
CA ASP A 82 -5.39 -21.31 15.61
C ASP A 82 -5.67 -20.92 17.07
N TYR A 83 -4.77 -20.17 17.67
CA TYR A 83 -4.90 -19.76 19.08
C TYR A 83 -5.67 -18.47 19.26
N TYR A 84 -5.61 -17.56 18.27
CA TYR A 84 -6.27 -16.27 18.35
C TYR A 84 -6.61 -15.73 16.95
N SER A 85 -7.80 -15.17 16.84
CA SER A 85 -8.23 -14.46 15.65
C SER A 85 -8.97 -13.20 16.05
N ASP A 86 -8.64 -12.07 15.40
CA ASP A 86 -9.28 -10.78 15.68
C ASP A 86 -9.24 -9.87 14.44
N GLY A 87 -10.02 -8.81 14.49
CA GLY A 87 -9.97 -7.70 13.56
C GLY A 87 -9.66 -6.40 14.27
N LEU A 88 -8.82 -5.56 13.65
CA LEU A 88 -8.52 -4.23 14.12
C LEU A 88 -9.01 -3.21 13.08
N PHE A 89 -9.74 -2.23 13.53
CA PHE A 89 -10.09 -1.07 12.74
C PHE A 89 -9.28 0.13 13.19
N ARG A 90 -8.62 0.80 12.25
CA ARG A 90 -7.78 1.98 12.52
C ARG A 90 -8.15 3.09 11.58
N MET A 91 -8.07 4.32 12.06
CA MET A 91 -8.18 5.53 11.24
C MET A 91 -7.11 6.53 11.64
N GLY A 92 -6.73 7.38 10.70
CA GLY A 92 -5.72 8.38 10.96
C GLY A 92 -5.65 9.44 9.89
N ALA A 93 -4.80 10.42 10.15
CA ALA A 93 -4.49 11.50 9.23
C ALA A 93 -3.00 11.75 9.20
N ALA A 94 -2.52 12.21 8.04
CA ALA A 94 -1.13 12.57 7.84
C ALA A 94 -1.03 13.99 7.29
N TYR A 95 -0.02 14.71 7.74
CA TYR A 95 0.31 16.06 7.31
C TYR A 95 1.72 16.10 6.73
N LEU A 96 1.84 16.52 5.49
CA LEU A 96 3.09 16.68 4.77
C LEU A 96 3.61 18.11 4.95
N PHE A 97 4.67 18.29 5.75
CA PHE A 97 5.30 19.61 5.95
C PHE A 97 5.95 20.10 4.66
N ASN A 98 6.70 19.20 4.02
CA ASN A 98 7.37 19.44 2.75
C ASN A 98 7.43 18.09 1.98
N LYS A 99 8.10 18.06 0.84
CA LYS A 99 8.21 16.85 -0.01
C LYS A 99 8.86 15.65 0.71
N ASP A 100 9.58 15.88 1.79
CA ASP A 100 10.44 14.90 2.43
C ASP A 100 10.09 14.61 3.89
N MET A 101 9.18 15.41 4.49
CA MET A 101 8.83 15.29 5.92
C MET A 101 7.33 15.20 6.10
N GLN A 102 6.89 14.20 6.84
CA GLN A 102 5.50 13.94 7.18
C GLN A 102 5.36 13.59 8.65
N ILE A 103 4.27 14.03 9.25
CA ILE A 103 3.78 13.54 10.53
C ILE A 103 2.41 12.88 10.31
N ASP A 104 2.15 11.82 11.04
CA ASP A 104 0.85 11.15 11.04
C ASP A 104 0.41 10.81 12.46
N ALA A 105 -0.89 10.72 12.64
CA ALA A 105 -1.50 10.27 13.87
C ALA A 105 -2.64 9.30 13.55
N SER A 106 -2.80 8.29 14.39
CA SER A 106 -3.84 7.28 14.22
C SER A 106 -4.39 6.79 15.54
N ILE A 107 -5.65 6.36 15.51
CA ILE A 107 -6.31 5.63 16.57
C ILE A 107 -6.90 4.34 16.00
N GLY A 108 -6.99 3.31 16.82
CA GLY A 108 -7.55 2.03 16.41
C GLY A 108 -8.17 1.27 17.59
N LYS A 109 -9.11 0.42 17.23
CA LYS A 109 -9.80 -0.47 18.17
C LYS A 109 -9.98 -1.84 17.52
N ASN A 110 -9.82 -2.89 18.31
CA ASN A 110 -10.14 -4.23 17.86
C ASN A 110 -11.67 -4.48 17.90
N ILE A 111 -12.10 -5.50 17.18
CA ILE A 111 -13.51 -5.89 17.06
C ILE A 111 -13.94 -6.74 18.27
N LYS A 112 -13.06 -7.58 18.77
CA LYS A 112 -13.33 -8.42 19.94
C LYS A 112 -13.29 -7.62 21.25
N ASN A 113 -14.03 -8.08 22.22
CA ASN A 113 -14.06 -7.48 23.56
C ASN A 113 -13.16 -8.21 24.56
N THR A 114 -12.58 -9.34 24.21
CA THR A 114 -11.74 -10.19 25.04
C THR A 114 -10.46 -10.62 24.36
N PRO A 115 -9.37 -9.86 24.55
CA PRO A 115 -9.27 -8.58 25.24
C PRO A 115 -9.78 -7.42 24.37
N SER A 116 -10.30 -6.36 25.02
CA SER A 116 -10.58 -5.10 24.33
C SER A 116 -9.26 -4.31 24.21
N LEU A 117 -8.88 -3.98 22.98
CA LEU A 117 -7.67 -3.26 22.67
C LEU A 117 -7.99 -1.91 22.04
N PHE A 118 -7.51 -0.84 22.64
CA PHE A 118 -7.51 0.49 22.04
C PHE A 118 -6.07 0.94 21.83
N THR A 119 -5.75 1.41 20.64
CA THR A 119 -4.40 1.83 20.27
C THR A 119 -4.40 3.24 19.74
N GLY A 120 -3.32 3.97 20.01
CA GLY A 120 -3.04 5.27 19.42
C GLY A 120 -1.57 5.33 19.02
N GLY A 121 -1.28 6.07 17.95
CA GLY A 121 0.09 6.22 17.47
C GLY A 121 0.31 7.57 16.82
N ILE A 122 1.53 8.06 16.93
CA ILE A 122 2.04 9.22 16.21
C ILE A 122 3.28 8.75 15.45
N GLY A 123 3.33 9.02 14.15
CA GLY A 123 4.44 8.69 13.28
C GLY A 123 5.13 9.95 12.76
N PHE A 124 6.43 9.87 12.54
CA PHE A 124 7.21 10.85 11.84
C PHE A 124 8.02 10.16 10.74
N SER A 125 7.87 10.63 9.52
CA SER A 125 8.59 10.09 8.37
C SER A 125 9.46 11.17 7.76
N TRP A 126 10.71 10.83 7.51
CA TRP A 126 11.66 11.70 6.82
C TRP A 126 12.35 10.93 5.70
N ARG A 127 12.24 11.47 4.48
CA ARG A 127 12.89 10.93 3.28
C ARG A 127 14.16 11.73 2.94
N PHE A 128 15.29 11.06 2.86
CA PHE A 128 16.55 11.67 2.44
C PHE A 128 16.66 11.63 0.91
N THR A 129 16.49 12.77 0.25
CA THR A 129 16.45 12.89 -1.22
C THR A 129 17.71 13.43 -1.86
N LYS A 130 18.87 13.35 -1.19
CA LYS A 130 20.12 13.99 -1.62
C LYS A 130 20.55 13.74 -3.08
N ASN A 131 20.03 12.67 -3.72
CA ASN A 131 20.33 12.30 -5.12
C ASN A 131 19.08 12.00 -5.96
N TYR A 132 17.89 12.37 -5.51
CA TYR A 132 16.66 12.11 -6.25
C TYR A 132 16.45 13.17 -7.33
N LYS A 133 16.59 12.78 -8.59
CA LYS A 133 16.11 13.56 -9.73
C LYS A 133 14.65 13.22 -9.94
N GLU A 134 13.76 14.21 -9.83
CA GLU A 134 12.36 14.03 -10.22
C GLU A 134 12.32 13.60 -11.70
N VAL A 135 11.96 12.37 -11.96
CA VAL A 135 11.62 11.93 -13.30
C VAL A 135 10.24 12.54 -13.59
N LYS A 136 10.23 13.70 -14.26
CA LYS A 136 9.00 14.21 -14.85
C LYS A 136 8.59 13.22 -15.93
N ILE A 137 7.57 12.43 -15.66
CA ILE A 137 6.88 11.68 -16.70
C ILE A 137 6.19 12.76 -17.55
N GLU A 138 6.86 13.22 -18.59
CA GLU A 138 6.18 13.95 -19.65
C GLU A 138 5.06 13.02 -20.12
N LYS A 139 3.82 13.46 -19.99
CA LYS A 139 2.69 12.78 -20.64
C LYS A 139 3.09 12.68 -22.10
N ASP A 140 3.47 11.48 -22.50
CA ASP A 140 3.76 11.18 -23.89
C ASP A 140 2.56 11.67 -24.70
N ASN A 141 2.79 12.73 -25.48
CA ASN A 141 1.81 13.29 -26.37
C ASN A 141 1.65 12.35 -27.58
N GLY A 142 1.21 11.10 -27.34
CA GLY A 142 0.83 10.14 -28.38
C GLY A 142 -0.10 10.75 -29.41
N SER A 143 -0.84 11.79 -29.03
CA SER A 143 -1.70 12.53 -29.96
C SER A 143 -0.95 13.32 -31.06
N LYS A 144 0.32 13.67 -30.86
CA LYS A 144 1.12 14.36 -31.90
C LYS A 144 1.72 13.40 -32.92
N MET A 145 2.09 12.20 -32.47
CA MET A 145 2.61 11.16 -33.36
C MET A 145 1.52 10.55 -34.23
N ASP A 146 0.35 10.28 -33.67
CA ASP A 146 -0.82 9.77 -34.38
C ASP A 146 -1.35 10.78 -35.41
N LYS A 147 -1.37 12.09 -35.09
CA LYS A 147 -1.72 13.14 -36.03
C LYS A 147 -0.72 13.29 -37.17
N LYS A 148 0.59 13.06 -36.89
CA LYS A 148 1.64 13.13 -37.90
C LYS A 148 1.61 11.92 -38.84
N MET A 149 1.31 10.74 -38.31
CA MET A 149 1.13 9.53 -39.12
C MET A 149 -0.14 9.62 -39.99
N LYS A 150 -1.27 10.10 -39.42
CA LYS A 150 -2.51 10.29 -40.18
C LYS A 150 -2.34 11.26 -41.35
N LYS A 151 -1.70 12.44 -41.12
CA LYS A 151 -1.40 13.42 -42.18
C LYS A 151 -0.43 12.88 -43.24
N LYS A 152 0.50 11.99 -42.87
CA LYS A 152 1.40 11.37 -43.86
C LYS A 152 0.67 10.35 -44.71
N GLY A 153 -0.19 9.53 -44.10
CA GLY A 153 -1.03 8.55 -44.81
C GLY A 153 -2.00 9.21 -45.79
N GLU A 154 -2.60 10.32 -45.39
CA GLU A 154 -3.51 11.09 -46.30
C GLU A 154 -2.77 11.70 -47.50
N LYS A 155 -1.55 12.21 -47.30
CA LYS A 155 -0.72 12.74 -48.39
C LYS A 155 -0.27 11.66 -49.39
N ASP A 156 0.08 10.51 -48.86
CA ASP A 156 0.53 9.37 -49.70
C ASP A 156 -0.67 8.76 -50.47
N ALA A 157 -1.85 8.72 -49.87
CA ALA A 157 -3.09 8.31 -50.55
C ALA A 157 -3.51 9.26 -51.67
N LYS A 158 -3.36 10.60 -51.48
CA LYS A 158 -3.65 11.59 -52.49
C LYS A 158 -2.70 11.52 -53.69
N LYS A 159 -1.38 11.35 -53.44
CA LYS A 159 -0.38 11.15 -54.49
C LYS A 159 -0.62 9.92 -55.35
N ARG A 160 -1.17 8.84 -54.76
CA ARG A 160 -1.50 7.63 -55.49
C ARG A 160 -2.74 7.79 -56.38
N LYS A 161 -3.69 8.62 -55.97
CA LYS A 161 -4.88 8.92 -56.82
C LYS A 161 -4.50 9.75 -58.01
N ASP A 162 -3.70 10.81 -57.77
CA ASP A 162 -3.26 11.73 -58.83
C ASP A 162 -2.36 11.03 -59.92
N ALA A 163 -1.69 9.88 -59.55
CA ALA A 163 -0.84 9.09 -60.44
C ALA A 163 -1.59 8.01 -61.24
N VAL A 164 -2.89 7.85 -61.03
CA VAL A 164 -3.74 6.85 -61.73
C VAL A 164 -4.65 7.55 -62.76
N GLU A 165 -4.75 8.88 -62.68
CA GLU A 165 -5.58 9.69 -63.61
C GLU A 165 -4.78 10.31 -64.79
N GLU A 166 -3.45 10.02 -64.93
CA GLU A 166 -2.63 10.25 -66.11
C GLU A 166 -2.43 8.93 -66.88
#